data_444e75be919e7974861fd70ba1f8ac23
#
_entry.id   444e75be919e7974861fd70ba1f8ac23
#
_cell.length_a   1.000
_cell.length_b   1.000
_cell.length_c   1.000
_cell.angle_alpha   90.00
_cell.angle_beta   90.00
_cell.angle_gamma   90.00
#
_symmetry.space_group_name_H-M   'P 1'
#
loop_
_entity.id
_entity.type
_entity.pdbx_description
1 polymer ?
#
loop_
_entity_poly.entity_id
_entity_poly.type
_entity_poly.pdbx_seq_one_letter_code
_entity_poly.pdbx_strand_id
1 'polypeptide(L)'
;MSTWLMLVLACGEQKVDSAEPSGELSGTDADEDGFYSVETGGDDCDDFNPDIYPGANDSVGDDRDQDCDGVDGVDADGDGYASTESGGTDCDDAQAERNPGAADICGDDLDNDCDGSVDEGTAWYLDEDGDGYGVQGSMVESCNAPSNHVDNGQDCDDASSDHTLVGDRCGPHGISMMYVPPTTYIMGSPEEEVGRENNEDQHQVTLSKGFYMMTTEVTQAQFSTVLGSNPAAFGPNGTERNCGLDCPIESMTWYEAAYMANLLSQAEGLQECYSCSEGNDGWFCSSAMNPHICSGYRLPTEAEWEWAARSGTEKGFWTPGGGSDLVSGTEYDCAPDLVLQDGTLLRDIGWFCVNNDQPGQPNYGVKPVAQKMPNGFGLYDMHGNAWEIMNDFYDSYEASYVPTDPVGPTEGDTKIARGGFWNINPAFVRVGFRGDIYPGDRYNTGGFRLVIGE
;
A
#
# COMPACT_ATOMS: atom_id res chain seq x y z
N MET A 1 43.30 -33.49 -7.89
CA MET A 1 44.21 -33.32 -9.02
C MET A 1 43.40 -32.80 -10.16
N SER A 2 43.45 -31.52 -10.44
CA SER A 2 43.04 -30.90 -11.70
C SER A 2 43.59 -29.48 -11.71
N THR A 3 44.49 -29.29 -12.59
CA THR A 3 45.42 -28.18 -12.80
C THR A 3 44.69 -27.01 -13.48
N TRP A 4 44.73 -25.83 -12.90
CA TRP A 4 44.32 -24.58 -13.55
C TRP A 4 45.52 -23.95 -14.22
N LEU A 5 45.39 -23.70 -15.50
CA LEU A 5 46.42 -23.07 -16.36
C LEU A 5 46.17 -21.55 -16.35
N MET A 6 47.07 -20.79 -15.76
CA MET A 6 47.13 -19.34 -15.87
C MET A 6 47.81 -18.98 -17.23
N LEU A 7 47.08 -18.19 -18.03
CA LEU A 7 47.66 -17.57 -19.21
C LEU A 7 48.11 -16.15 -18.86
N VAL A 8 49.39 -15.91 -18.81
CA VAL A 8 50.00 -14.57 -18.65
C VAL A 8 50.20 -14.00 -20.04
N LEU A 9 49.51 -12.89 -20.36
CA LEU A 9 49.83 -12.09 -21.54
C LEU A 9 50.80 -10.97 -21.13
N ALA A 10 51.94 -10.99 -21.75
CA ALA A 10 53.01 -10.01 -21.60
C ALA A 10 52.61 -8.69 -22.31
N CYS A 11 52.73 -7.58 -21.58
CA CYS A 11 52.73 -6.21 -22.14
C CYS A 11 54.08 -5.93 -22.81
N GLY A 12 54.06 -5.70 -24.09
CA GLY A 12 55.23 -5.17 -24.85
C GLY A 12 55.21 -3.66 -24.82
N GLU A 13 56.27 -3.07 -24.27
CA GLU A 13 56.54 -1.62 -24.36
C GLU A 13 56.80 -1.23 -25.85
N GLN A 14 56.00 -0.31 -26.39
CA GLN A 14 56.37 0.44 -27.56
C GLN A 14 56.71 1.87 -27.19
N LYS A 15 57.90 2.30 -27.62
CA LYS A 15 58.38 3.66 -27.55
C LYS A 15 57.45 4.63 -28.30
N VAL A 16 57.09 5.71 -27.60
CA VAL A 16 56.42 6.85 -28.19
C VAL A 16 57.45 7.76 -28.81
N ASP A 17 57.51 7.79 -30.14
CA ASP A 17 58.16 8.90 -30.86
C ASP A 17 57.21 10.09 -30.89
N SER A 18 57.66 11.20 -30.38
CA SER A 18 57.01 12.49 -30.45
C SER A 18 57.04 13.01 -31.89
N ALA A 19 55.88 12.90 -32.54
CA ALA A 19 55.60 13.72 -33.73
C ALA A 19 54.30 14.47 -33.43
N GLU A 20 54.36 15.79 -33.40
CA GLU A 20 53.17 16.63 -33.46
C GLU A 20 52.45 16.35 -34.80
N PRO A 21 51.17 16.08 -34.81
CA PRO A 21 50.36 16.20 -36.01
C PRO A 21 49.77 17.60 -36.05
N SER A 22 50.35 18.50 -36.86
CA SER A 22 49.59 19.53 -37.53
C SER A 22 48.63 18.83 -38.51
N GLY A 23 47.52 18.29 -37.98
CA GLY A 23 46.39 17.82 -38.78
C GLY A 23 45.46 18.99 -38.94
N GLU A 24 45.43 19.58 -40.13
CA GLU A 24 44.30 20.35 -40.58
C GLU A 24 43.08 19.40 -40.46
N LEU A 25 42.10 19.78 -39.63
CA LEU A 25 40.79 19.18 -39.61
C LEU A 25 40.18 19.42 -41.00
N SER A 26 40.15 18.40 -41.86
CA SER A 26 39.46 18.44 -43.17
C SER A 26 37.98 18.12 -42.93
N GLY A 27 37.30 18.94 -42.12
CA GLY A 27 35.83 18.91 -42.00
C GLY A 27 35.17 19.42 -43.28
N THR A 28 33.96 18.99 -43.53
CA THR A 28 33.06 19.64 -44.49
C THR A 28 32.30 20.72 -43.76
N ASP A 29 32.25 21.90 -44.31
CA ASP A 29 31.40 23.03 -43.98
C ASP A 29 30.53 23.23 -45.24
N ALA A 30 29.35 22.60 -45.25
CA ALA A 30 28.56 22.48 -46.47
C ALA A 30 27.64 23.68 -46.70
N ASP A 31 27.33 24.43 -45.66
CA ASP A 31 26.47 25.63 -45.69
C ASP A 31 27.27 26.94 -45.59
N GLU A 32 28.59 26.84 -45.35
CA GLU A 32 29.53 27.98 -45.30
C GLU A 32 29.32 28.95 -44.14
N ASP A 33 28.82 28.44 -42.97
CA ASP A 33 28.62 29.24 -41.75
C ASP A 33 29.89 29.40 -40.90
N GLY A 34 30.92 28.57 -41.16
CA GLY A 34 32.23 28.63 -40.52
C GLY A 34 32.46 27.54 -39.49
N PHE A 35 31.49 26.66 -39.25
CA PHE A 35 31.60 25.49 -38.41
C PHE A 35 31.66 24.22 -39.25
N TYR A 36 32.21 23.13 -38.72
CA TYR A 36 32.36 21.87 -39.41
C TYR A 36 31.43 20.82 -38.81
N SER A 37 30.84 19.99 -39.67
CA SER A 37 29.95 18.93 -39.32
C SER A 37 30.49 18.02 -38.21
N VAL A 38 29.63 17.65 -37.22
CA VAL A 38 29.91 16.63 -36.19
C VAL A 38 30.28 15.27 -36.82
N GLU A 39 29.77 14.93 -38.02
CA GLU A 39 30.10 13.69 -38.73
C GLU A 39 31.60 13.67 -39.23
N THR A 40 32.19 14.83 -39.38
CA THR A 40 33.58 14.97 -39.79
C THR A 40 34.52 15.41 -38.67
N GLY A 41 33.99 15.48 -37.43
CA GLY A 41 34.75 15.77 -36.21
C GLY A 41 34.74 17.25 -35.80
N GLY A 42 33.79 18.03 -36.30
CA GLY A 42 33.47 19.39 -35.87
C GLY A 42 32.34 19.39 -34.82
N ASP A 43 31.76 20.56 -34.60
CA ASP A 43 30.76 20.79 -33.54
C ASP A 43 29.39 21.24 -34.11
N ASP A 44 29.26 21.37 -35.47
CA ASP A 44 28.00 21.72 -36.13
C ASP A 44 27.05 20.54 -36.25
N CYS A 45 25.85 20.66 -35.70
CA CYS A 45 24.84 19.61 -35.64
C CYS A 45 23.92 19.55 -36.88
N ASP A 46 23.92 20.58 -37.77
CA ASP A 46 23.21 20.55 -39.05
C ASP A 46 23.99 21.29 -40.18
N ASP A 47 25.09 20.71 -40.68
CA ASP A 47 26.01 21.16 -41.73
C ASP A 47 25.34 21.54 -43.10
N PHE A 48 24.01 21.61 -43.13
CA PHE A 48 23.24 22.06 -44.29
C PHE A 48 22.34 23.25 -44.02
N ASN A 49 22.40 23.81 -42.81
CA ASN A 49 21.58 24.93 -42.40
C ASN A 49 22.41 26.01 -41.69
N PRO A 50 22.78 27.10 -42.37
CA PRO A 50 23.68 28.13 -41.86
C PRO A 50 23.13 28.94 -40.66
N ASP A 51 21.93 28.61 -40.19
CA ASP A 51 21.31 29.21 -38.99
C ASP A 51 21.45 28.27 -37.76
N ILE A 52 22.07 27.05 -37.92
CA ILE A 52 22.32 26.08 -36.85
C ILE A 52 23.80 25.81 -36.74
N TYR A 53 24.43 26.28 -35.66
CA TYR A 53 25.85 26.15 -35.39
C TYR A 53 26.15 26.45 -33.90
N PRO A 54 27.27 26.00 -33.33
CA PRO A 54 27.64 26.27 -31.95
C PRO A 54 27.64 27.74 -31.58
N GLY A 55 26.71 28.13 -30.66
CA GLY A 55 26.57 29.53 -30.24
C GLY A 55 25.66 30.38 -31.11
N ALA A 56 24.87 29.77 -32.01
CA ALA A 56 23.75 30.45 -32.66
C ALA A 56 22.75 30.96 -31.64
N ASN A 57 21.75 31.75 -32.06
CA ASN A 57 20.69 32.18 -31.17
C ASN A 57 19.58 31.14 -31.17
N ASP A 58 19.45 30.43 -30.08
CA ASP A 58 18.40 29.44 -29.88
C ASP A 58 17.27 29.97 -28.99
N SER A 59 16.05 29.57 -29.25
CA SER A 59 14.85 30.02 -28.50
C SER A 59 13.94 28.84 -28.23
N VAL A 60 13.65 28.58 -26.97
CA VAL A 60 12.75 27.49 -26.53
C VAL A 60 11.41 27.49 -27.27
N GLY A 61 10.97 26.31 -27.70
CA GLY A 61 9.61 26.03 -28.15
C GLY A 61 9.44 25.86 -29.67
N ASP A 62 10.53 25.70 -30.43
CA ASP A 62 10.43 25.37 -31.85
C ASP A 62 10.90 23.93 -32.19
N ASP A 63 11.25 23.15 -31.13
CA ASP A 63 11.76 21.78 -31.21
C ASP A 63 13.06 21.65 -32.06
N ARG A 64 13.90 22.68 -32.05
CA ARG A 64 15.19 22.70 -32.71
C ARG A 64 16.27 23.10 -31.73
N ASP A 65 17.44 22.58 -31.90
CA ASP A 65 18.67 22.91 -31.22
C ASP A 65 19.53 23.70 -32.21
N GLN A 66 19.42 25.03 -32.18
CA GLN A 66 20.10 25.88 -33.15
C GLN A 66 21.56 26.14 -32.77
N ASP A 67 21.91 26.07 -31.48
CA ASP A 67 23.28 26.33 -31.00
C ASP A 67 24.08 25.06 -30.70
N CYS A 68 23.49 23.88 -30.99
CA CYS A 68 24.11 22.57 -30.86
C CYS A 68 24.58 22.20 -29.47
N ASP A 69 23.92 22.71 -28.43
CA ASP A 69 24.21 22.39 -27.01
C ASP A 69 23.42 21.17 -26.50
N GLY A 70 22.44 20.70 -27.26
CA GLY A 70 21.65 19.50 -26.99
C GLY A 70 20.31 19.77 -26.34
N VAL A 71 19.94 21.05 -26.16
CA VAL A 71 18.70 21.53 -25.56
C VAL A 71 17.96 22.45 -26.54
N ASP A 72 16.63 22.56 -26.47
CA ASP A 72 15.86 23.58 -27.19
C ASP A 72 15.90 24.88 -26.36
N GLY A 73 16.73 25.88 -26.77
CA GLY A 73 17.08 27.09 -26.04
C GLY A 73 18.53 27.06 -25.54
N VAL A 74 19.10 28.18 -25.17
CA VAL A 74 20.50 28.30 -24.75
C VAL A 74 20.72 27.68 -23.37
N ASP A 75 21.61 26.71 -23.27
CA ASP A 75 22.10 26.09 -22.04
C ASP A 75 23.64 26.30 -21.95
N ALA A 76 24.07 27.40 -21.34
CA ALA A 76 25.48 27.81 -21.35
C ALA A 76 26.35 27.07 -20.34
N ASP A 77 25.78 26.46 -19.31
CA ASP A 77 26.51 25.71 -18.29
C ASP A 77 26.39 24.18 -18.44
N GLY A 78 25.49 23.70 -19.31
CA GLY A 78 25.40 22.31 -19.72
C GLY A 78 24.66 21.42 -18.73
N ASP A 79 23.72 21.96 -17.95
CA ASP A 79 22.96 21.23 -16.95
C ASP A 79 21.66 20.60 -17.49
N GLY A 80 21.28 20.92 -18.71
CA GLY A 80 20.11 20.38 -19.41
C GLY A 80 18.86 21.24 -19.30
N TYR A 81 18.95 22.45 -18.77
CA TYR A 81 17.87 23.42 -18.69
C TYR A 81 18.23 24.70 -19.45
N ALA A 82 17.36 25.15 -20.33
CA ALA A 82 17.58 26.36 -21.08
C ALA A 82 17.34 27.63 -20.24
N SER A 83 18.13 28.68 -20.50
CA SER A 83 18.06 29.94 -19.78
C SER A 83 16.71 30.65 -19.88
N THR A 84 16.32 31.41 -18.86
CA THR A 84 15.14 32.27 -18.90
C THR A 84 15.24 33.36 -19.96
N GLU A 85 16.48 33.77 -20.40
CA GLU A 85 16.70 34.74 -21.47
C GLU A 85 16.35 34.21 -22.85
N SER A 86 16.53 32.87 -23.09
CA SER A 86 16.10 32.19 -24.30
C SER A 86 14.63 31.74 -24.27
N GLY A 87 13.97 31.85 -23.11
CA GLY A 87 12.59 31.48 -22.87
C GLY A 87 12.41 30.17 -22.09
N GLY A 88 13.49 29.59 -21.61
CA GLY A 88 13.52 28.41 -20.75
C GLY A 88 13.18 28.69 -19.28
N THR A 89 13.58 27.80 -18.41
CA THR A 89 13.22 27.82 -16.99
C THR A 89 14.41 27.93 -16.04
N ASP A 90 15.65 27.85 -16.57
CA ASP A 90 16.85 28.06 -15.77
C ASP A 90 17.02 29.53 -15.38
N CYS A 91 17.15 29.80 -14.10
CA CYS A 91 17.29 31.15 -13.54
C CYS A 91 18.75 31.63 -13.44
N ASP A 92 19.74 30.78 -13.61
CA ASP A 92 21.17 31.15 -13.63
C ASP A 92 22.01 30.24 -14.55
N ASP A 93 21.85 30.41 -15.83
CA ASP A 93 22.52 29.72 -16.97
C ASP A 93 24.09 29.79 -16.96
N ALA A 94 24.68 30.16 -15.83
CA ALA A 94 26.12 30.14 -15.60
C ALA A 94 26.52 29.24 -14.41
N GLN A 95 25.59 28.58 -13.78
CA GLN A 95 25.80 27.78 -12.59
C GLN A 95 24.93 26.52 -12.63
N ALA A 96 25.45 25.43 -13.12
CA ALA A 96 24.79 24.12 -13.28
C ALA A 96 24.17 23.51 -11.98
N GLU A 97 24.38 24.10 -10.83
CA GLU A 97 23.74 23.75 -9.57
C GLU A 97 22.44 24.53 -9.31
N ARG A 98 22.08 25.49 -10.21
CA ARG A 98 20.86 26.34 -10.09
C ARG A 98 19.97 26.18 -11.30
N ASN A 99 19.03 25.24 -11.22
CA ASN A 99 18.10 24.89 -12.29
C ASN A 99 16.81 24.29 -11.71
N PRO A 100 15.72 24.15 -12.46
CA PRO A 100 14.45 23.60 -11.98
C PRO A 100 14.48 22.15 -11.47
N GLY A 101 15.60 21.45 -11.63
CA GLY A 101 15.81 20.11 -11.09
C GLY A 101 16.71 20.06 -9.85
N ALA A 102 17.26 21.21 -9.43
CA ALA A 102 18.07 21.32 -8.23
C ALA A 102 17.19 21.26 -6.95
N ALA A 103 17.81 21.32 -5.81
CA ALA A 103 17.12 21.51 -4.54
C ALA A 103 17.76 22.71 -3.85
N ASP A 104 16.98 23.50 -3.14
CA ASP A 104 17.47 24.65 -2.44
C ASP A 104 18.54 24.32 -1.40
N ILE A 105 19.63 25.09 -1.41
CA ILE A 105 20.70 25.00 -0.43
C ILE A 105 20.41 25.97 0.68
N CYS A 106 19.89 25.47 1.77
CA CYS A 106 19.49 26.30 2.89
C CYS A 106 20.55 27.24 3.44
N GLY A 107 20.25 28.54 3.45
CA GLY A 107 21.05 29.56 4.07
C GLY A 107 22.12 30.18 3.17
N ASP A 108 22.00 30.01 1.86
CA ASP A 108 22.84 30.68 0.88
C ASP A 108 22.17 31.92 0.26
N ASP A 109 20.91 32.19 0.61
CA ASP A 109 20.09 33.29 0.11
C ASP A 109 19.87 33.23 -1.43
N LEU A 110 19.89 32.02 -2.03
CA LEU A 110 19.68 31.79 -3.46
C LEU A 110 18.45 30.92 -3.67
N ASP A 111 17.76 31.17 -4.78
CA ASP A 111 16.71 30.30 -5.35
C ASP A 111 17.43 29.27 -6.25
N ASN A 112 17.73 28.08 -5.72
CA ASN A 112 18.53 27.08 -6.45
C ASN A 112 17.68 26.23 -7.39
N ASP A 113 16.37 26.06 -7.12
CA ASP A 113 15.47 25.27 -7.96
C ASP A 113 14.58 26.12 -8.89
N CYS A 114 14.82 27.44 -8.90
CA CYS A 114 14.17 28.38 -9.82
C CYS A 114 12.64 28.43 -9.71
N ASP A 115 12.06 28.09 -8.56
CA ASP A 115 10.62 28.09 -8.34
C ASP A 115 10.05 29.46 -7.92
N GLY A 116 10.94 30.39 -7.57
CA GLY A 116 10.62 31.77 -7.17
C GLY A 116 10.62 32.01 -5.66
N SER A 117 10.90 30.99 -4.90
CA SER A 117 11.15 31.07 -3.46
C SER A 117 12.69 31.09 -3.21
N VAL A 118 13.14 31.13 -1.98
CA VAL A 118 14.57 31.20 -1.61
C VAL A 118 14.76 30.42 -0.32
N ASP A 119 15.69 29.48 -0.30
CA ASP A 119 16.02 28.74 0.93
C ASP A 119 14.85 27.95 1.51
N GLU A 120 13.88 27.44 0.70
CA GLU A 120 12.85 26.58 1.24
C GLU A 120 13.48 25.25 1.67
N GLY A 121 12.93 24.71 2.66
CA GLY A 121 13.49 23.52 3.29
C GLY A 121 12.94 22.22 2.74
N THR A 122 13.49 21.15 3.24
CA THR A 122 12.91 19.83 3.11
C THR A 122 11.55 19.79 3.83
N ALA A 123 10.60 19.03 3.28
CA ALA A 123 9.34 18.73 3.97
C ALA A 123 9.60 17.82 5.19
N TRP A 124 9.15 18.28 6.35
CA TRP A 124 9.25 17.57 7.61
C TRP A 124 7.86 17.29 8.16
N TYR A 125 7.68 16.14 8.79
CA TYR A 125 6.41 15.66 9.33
C TYR A 125 6.53 15.40 10.82
N LEU A 126 5.52 15.80 11.60
CA LEU A 126 5.52 15.60 13.06
C LEU A 126 5.49 14.10 13.37
N ASP A 127 6.39 13.67 14.25
CA ASP A 127 6.56 12.32 14.79
C ASP A 127 6.40 12.42 16.32
N GLU A 128 5.18 12.26 16.85
CA GLU A 128 4.90 12.40 18.28
C GLU A 128 5.25 11.16 19.08
N ASP A 129 5.16 9.97 18.47
CA ASP A 129 5.42 8.70 19.16
C ASP A 129 6.86 8.21 19.02
N GLY A 130 7.65 8.80 18.11
CA GLY A 130 9.08 8.59 17.98
C GLY A 130 9.45 7.32 17.24
N ASP A 131 8.59 6.82 16.35
CA ASP A 131 8.82 5.61 15.57
C ASP A 131 9.61 5.84 14.27
N GLY A 132 9.84 7.09 13.91
CA GLY A 132 10.60 7.50 12.73
C GLY A 132 9.75 7.78 11.50
N TYR A 133 8.43 7.78 11.63
CA TYR A 133 7.46 8.19 10.63
C TYR A 133 6.65 9.37 11.16
N GLY A 134 6.22 10.26 10.28
CA GLY A 134 5.46 11.45 10.67
C GLY A 134 4.11 11.53 9.98
N VAL A 135 3.18 12.24 10.59
CA VAL A 135 1.81 12.41 10.07
C VAL A 135 1.79 13.24 8.80
N GLN A 136 1.28 12.69 7.71
CA GLN A 136 1.19 13.34 6.40
C GLN A 136 0.54 14.74 6.44
N GLY A 137 -0.43 14.95 7.32
CA GLY A 137 -1.13 16.24 7.48
C GLY A 137 -0.38 17.30 8.30
N SER A 138 0.79 16.98 8.86
CA SER A 138 1.60 17.85 9.72
C SER A 138 2.79 18.50 9.02
N MET A 139 2.86 18.42 7.68
CA MET A 139 3.98 18.89 6.86
C MET A 139 4.39 20.33 7.21
N VAL A 140 5.68 20.54 7.43
CA VAL A 140 6.33 21.82 7.62
C VAL A 140 7.57 21.86 6.74
N GLU A 141 7.72 22.87 5.92
CA GLU A 141 8.96 23.11 5.17
C GLU A 141 9.97 23.83 6.06
N SER A 142 11.15 23.26 6.16
CA SER A 142 12.23 23.84 6.97
C SER A 142 13.59 23.32 6.55
N CYS A 143 14.59 24.21 6.56
CA CYS A 143 15.98 23.87 6.29
C CYS A 143 16.62 22.92 7.31
N ASN A 144 16.08 22.84 8.50
CA ASN A 144 16.54 21.92 9.52
C ASN A 144 15.34 21.19 10.10
N ALA A 145 15.49 19.90 10.38
CA ALA A 145 14.46 19.11 11.03
C ALA A 145 13.99 19.81 12.32
N PRO A 146 12.71 20.24 12.39
CA PRO A 146 12.15 20.67 13.67
C PRO A 146 12.21 19.54 14.69
N SER A 147 12.16 19.87 15.98
CA SER A 147 12.14 18.82 17.02
C SER A 147 10.91 17.94 16.84
N ASN A 148 11.08 16.62 16.96
CA ASN A 148 10.05 15.60 16.75
C ASN A 148 9.46 15.63 15.33
N HIS A 149 10.29 15.86 14.33
CA HIS A 149 9.88 15.75 12.92
C HIS A 149 10.86 14.86 12.17
N VAL A 150 10.35 14.14 11.20
CA VAL A 150 11.07 13.24 10.29
C VAL A 150 10.82 13.63 8.84
N ASP A 151 11.64 13.13 7.93
CA ASP A 151 11.59 13.44 6.49
C ASP A 151 10.60 12.61 5.68
N ASN A 152 9.79 11.82 6.34
CA ASN A 152 8.75 11.05 5.69
C ASN A 152 7.40 11.23 6.41
N GLY A 153 6.32 11.39 5.63
CA GLY A 153 4.95 11.62 6.13
C GLY A 153 4.07 10.38 5.98
N GLN A 154 4.58 9.20 6.35
CA GLN A 154 3.89 7.92 6.11
C GLN A 154 3.24 7.34 7.37
N ASP A 155 3.20 8.10 8.46
CA ASP A 155 2.49 7.70 9.65
C ASP A 155 0.99 7.96 9.56
N CYS A 156 0.21 6.94 9.92
CA CYS A 156 -1.26 6.97 9.96
C CYS A 156 -1.82 7.09 11.37
N ASP A 157 -0.99 6.89 12.40
CA ASP A 157 -1.39 6.91 13.82
C ASP A 157 -0.22 7.35 14.72
N ASP A 158 0.06 8.65 14.73
CA ASP A 158 1.09 9.34 15.52
C ASP A 158 0.95 9.17 17.06
N ALA A 159 0.07 8.29 17.49
CA ALA A 159 -0.11 7.91 18.90
C ALA A 159 0.37 6.48 19.19
N SER A 160 0.87 5.75 18.20
CA SER A 160 1.22 4.33 18.30
C SER A 160 2.49 3.98 17.53
N SER A 161 3.61 3.92 18.23
CA SER A 161 4.93 3.48 17.69
C SER A 161 4.97 2.03 17.18
N ASP A 162 3.84 1.36 17.08
CA ASP A 162 3.75 -0.01 16.56
C ASP A 162 3.72 -0.07 15.02
N HIS A 163 3.70 1.08 14.33
CA HIS A 163 3.65 1.19 12.85
C HIS A 163 5.04 1.30 12.18
N THR A 164 6.06 0.68 12.76
CA THR A 164 7.45 0.70 12.26
C THR A 164 7.71 -0.21 11.05
N LEU A 165 6.70 -0.77 10.40
CA LEU A 165 6.90 -1.69 9.28
C LEU A 165 6.96 -0.93 7.96
N VAL A 166 8.07 -1.10 7.24
CA VAL A 166 8.25 -0.63 5.85
C VAL A 166 7.08 -1.14 5.00
N GLY A 167 6.25 -0.22 4.54
CA GLY A 167 5.12 -0.55 3.67
C GLY A 167 3.74 -0.17 4.19
N ASP A 168 3.63 0.57 5.27
CA ASP A 168 2.36 1.11 5.75
C ASP A 168 1.80 2.14 4.75
N ARG A 169 0.51 2.13 4.58
CA ARG A 169 -0.20 3.04 3.71
C ARG A 169 -1.31 3.74 4.49
N CYS A 170 -1.33 5.07 4.42
CA CYS A 170 -2.43 5.88 4.90
C CYS A 170 -3.48 6.05 3.80
N GLY A 171 -4.72 5.72 4.11
CA GLY A 171 -5.88 6.02 3.28
C GLY A 171 -6.66 7.22 3.81
N PRO A 172 -7.71 7.67 3.08
CA PRO A 172 -8.57 8.75 3.53
C PRO A 172 -9.32 8.40 4.81
N HIS A 173 -9.74 9.41 5.57
CA HIS A 173 -10.54 9.28 6.79
C HIS A 173 -9.88 8.47 7.93
N GLY A 174 -8.56 8.56 8.09
CA GLY A 174 -7.83 7.85 9.13
C GLY A 174 -7.80 6.33 8.93
N ILE A 175 -7.80 5.88 7.67
CA ILE A 175 -7.60 4.47 7.33
C ILE A 175 -6.10 4.17 7.37
N SER A 176 -5.69 3.26 8.25
CA SER A 176 -4.35 2.70 8.31
C SER A 176 -4.34 1.32 7.67
N MET A 177 -3.33 1.02 6.86
CA MET A 177 -3.23 -0.25 6.12
C MET A 177 -1.82 -0.81 6.22
N MET A 178 -1.72 -2.12 6.46
CA MET A 178 -0.47 -2.86 6.53
C MET A 178 -0.22 -3.65 5.26
N TYR A 179 1.04 -3.70 4.84
CA TYR A 179 1.44 -4.50 3.69
C TYR A 179 1.46 -5.99 4.03
N VAL A 180 0.77 -6.77 3.23
CA VAL A 180 0.75 -8.24 3.29
C VAL A 180 1.49 -8.80 2.07
N PRO A 181 2.61 -9.50 2.26
CA PRO A 181 3.45 -9.93 1.13
C PRO A 181 2.83 -11.07 0.32
N PRO A 182 3.22 -11.21 -0.96
CA PRO A 182 2.81 -12.34 -1.79
C PRO A 182 3.35 -13.65 -1.21
N THR A 183 2.64 -14.76 -1.46
CA THR A 183 2.98 -16.05 -0.86
C THR A 183 2.43 -17.23 -1.64
N THR A 184 2.95 -18.40 -1.30
CA THR A 184 2.27 -19.69 -1.53
C THR A 184 2.13 -20.39 -0.17
N TYR A 185 0.92 -20.70 0.23
CA TYR A 185 0.62 -21.28 1.54
C TYR A 185 -0.45 -22.39 1.45
N ILE A 186 -0.66 -23.10 2.52
CA ILE A 186 -1.76 -24.08 2.65
C ILE A 186 -2.92 -23.37 3.33
N MET A 187 -3.99 -23.16 2.59
CA MET A 187 -5.27 -22.63 3.05
C MET A 187 -6.12 -23.74 3.63
N GLY A 188 -6.92 -23.45 4.63
CA GLY A 188 -7.76 -24.42 5.34
C GLY A 188 -7.08 -25.00 6.58
N SER A 189 -7.72 -25.96 7.25
CA SER A 189 -7.29 -26.55 8.51
C SER A 189 -6.97 -28.03 8.35
N PRO A 190 -5.87 -28.53 9.00
CA PRO A 190 -5.57 -29.96 8.99
C PRO A 190 -6.65 -30.77 9.73
N GLU A 191 -6.82 -32.06 9.37
CA GLU A 191 -7.88 -32.93 9.92
C GLU A 191 -7.83 -33.05 11.45
N GLU A 192 -6.65 -32.93 12.04
CA GLU A 192 -6.41 -33.00 13.49
C GLU A 192 -6.62 -31.68 14.24
N GLU A 193 -6.87 -30.56 13.55
CA GLU A 193 -7.05 -29.27 14.23
C GLU A 193 -8.32 -29.28 15.07
N VAL A 194 -8.17 -28.92 16.33
CA VAL A 194 -9.28 -28.91 17.30
C VAL A 194 -10.29 -27.82 16.91
N GLY A 195 -11.54 -28.22 16.76
CA GLY A 195 -12.63 -27.33 16.34
C GLY A 195 -12.81 -27.17 14.85
N ARG A 196 -12.06 -27.93 14.02
CA ARG A 196 -12.19 -27.94 12.55
C ARG A 196 -13.59 -28.38 12.12
N GLU A 197 -14.12 -27.70 11.10
CA GLU A 197 -15.35 -28.05 10.41
C GLU A 197 -15.05 -28.75 9.05
N ASN A 198 -16.06 -29.43 8.48
CA ASN A 198 -15.88 -30.23 7.27
C ASN A 198 -15.68 -29.40 5.97
N ASN A 199 -15.83 -28.08 6.03
CA ASN A 199 -15.69 -27.16 4.91
C ASN A 199 -14.31 -26.45 4.89
N GLU A 200 -13.35 -26.91 5.70
CA GLU A 200 -12.02 -26.33 5.86
C GLU A 200 -10.90 -27.20 5.26
N ASP A 201 -11.18 -27.92 4.17
CA ASP A 201 -10.21 -28.84 3.57
C ASP A 201 -8.95 -28.12 3.10
N GLN A 202 -7.77 -28.66 3.49
CA GLN A 202 -6.49 -28.07 3.14
C GLN A 202 -6.21 -28.17 1.63
N HIS A 203 -5.76 -27.06 1.06
CA HIS A 203 -5.31 -26.97 -0.33
C HIS A 203 -4.27 -25.86 -0.48
N GLN A 204 -3.42 -25.97 -1.50
CA GLN A 204 -2.40 -24.97 -1.76
C GLN A 204 -2.98 -23.76 -2.51
N VAL A 205 -2.64 -22.56 -2.05
CA VAL A 205 -2.99 -21.28 -2.67
C VAL A 205 -1.74 -20.47 -2.92
N THR A 206 -1.68 -19.77 -4.06
CA THR A 206 -0.66 -18.77 -4.39
C THR A 206 -1.32 -17.41 -4.54
N LEU A 207 -0.90 -16.46 -3.73
CA LEU A 207 -1.16 -15.03 -3.93
C LEU A 207 0.06 -14.45 -4.65
N SER A 208 -0.10 -14.09 -5.93
CA SER A 208 1.02 -13.73 -6.81
C SER A 208 1.53 -12.31 -6.60
N LYS A 209 0.73 -11.46 -5.93
CA LYS A 209 1.04 -10.07 -5.59
C LYS A 209 0.80 -9.83 -4.12
N GLY A 210 1.53 -8.85 -3.56
CA GLY A 210 1.23 -8.27 -2.28
C GLY A 210 0.00 -7.36 -2.34
N PHE A 211 -0.50 -6.98 -1.19
CA PHE A 211 -1.61 -6.06 -1.04
C PHE A 211 -1.53 -5.35 0.30
N TYR A 212 -2.19 -4.21 0.41
CA TYR A 212 -2.38 -3.53 1.68
C TYR A 212 -3.75 -3.88 2.25
N MET A 213 -3.81 -4.19 3.54
CA MET A 213 -5.05 -4.51 4.27
C MET A 213 -5.23 -3.54 5.43
N MET A 214 -6.45 -3.05 5.64
CA MET A 214 -6.76 -2.21 6.80
C MET A 214 -6.34 -2.90 8.10
N THR A 215 -5.69 -2.15 9.00
CA THR A 215 -5.18 -2.66 10.28
C THR A 215 -6.28 -3.22 11.15
N THR A 216 -7.48 -2.65 11.07
CA THR A 216 -8.67 -3.04 11.83
C THR A 216 -9.86 -3.25 10.90
N GLU A 217 -10.97 -3.72 11.45
CA GLU A 217 -12.27 -3.60 10.80
C GLU A 217 -12.61 -2.11 10.57
N VAL A 218 -13.40 -1.81 9.55
CA VAL A 218 -13.93 -0.46 9.32
C VAL A 218 -14.73 -0.01 10.55
N THR A 219 -14.38 1.16 11.09
CA THR A 219 -15.07 1.70 12.26
C THR A 219 -16.39 2.40 11.88
N GLN A 220 -17.26 2.58 12.88
CA GLN A 220 -18.50 3.35 12.72
C GLN A 220 -18.23 4.80 12.34
N ALA A 221 -17.11 5.39 12.82
CA ALA A 221 -16.68 6.73 12.43
C ALA A 221 -16.36 6.79 10.92
N GLN A 222 -15.50 5.90 10.44
CA GLN A 222 -15.09 5.83 9.04
C GLN A 222 -16.29 5.60 8.11
N PHE A 223 -17.13 4.61 8.44
CA PHE A 223 -18.33 4.30 7.65
C PHE A 223 -19.30 5.48 7.59
N SER A 224 -19.60 6.13 8.74
CA SER A 224 -20.50 7.28 8.77
C SER A 224 -19.95 8.48 8.02
N THR A 225 -18.65 8.69 8.05
CA THR A 225 -17.99 9.80 7.33
C THR A 225 -18.11 9.61 5.82
N VAL A 226 -17.92 8.37 5.34
CA VAL A 226 -17.95 8.07 3.89
C VAL A 226 -19.37 7.96 3.35
N LEU A 227 -20.28 7.26 4.04
CA LEU A 227 -21.65 7.03 3.56
C LEU A 227 -22.70 8.00 4.12
N GLY A 228 -22.35 8.83 5.09
CA GLY A 228 -23.28 9.78 5.71
C GLY A 228 -24.34 9.15 6.62
N SER A 229 -24.23 7.85 6.94
CA SER A 229 -25.18 7.12 7.77
C SER A 229 -24.48 6.08 8.66
N ASN A 230 -25.07 5.73 9.79
CA ASN A 230 -24.58 4.69 10.69
C ASN A 230 -25.71 3.70 10.99
N PRO A 231 -25.74 2.51 10.37
CA PRO A 231 -26.76 1.49 10.58
C PRO A 231 -26.51 0.62 11.82
N ALA A 232 -25.37 0.78 12.52
CA ALA A 232 -24.93 -0.09 13.60
C ALA A 232 -25.98 -0.27 14.69
N ALA A 233 -26.27 -1.51 15.07
CA ALA A 233 -27.12 -1.83 16.21
C ALA A 233 -26.47 -1.37 17.53
N PHE A 234 -25.14 -1.43 17.63
CA PHE A 234 -24.34 -0.91 18.73
C PHE A 234 -23.85 0.54 18.50
N GLY A 235 -24.47 1.26 17.57
CA GLY A 235 -24.16 2.65 17.25
C GLY A 235 -24.97 3.67 18.07
N PRO A 236 -24.75 4.98 17.82
CA PRO A 236 -25.41 6.07 18.56
C PRO A 236 -26.94 6.06 18.48
N ASN A 237 -27.48 5.56 17.37
CA ASN A 237 -28.92 5.47 17.10
C ASN A 237 -29.41 4.03 17.01
N GLY A 238 -28.59 3.06 17.39
CA GLY A 238 -28.87 1.64 17.29
C GLY A 238 -29.86 1.14 18.33
N THR A 239 -30.22 -0.13 18.20
CA THR A 239 -31.16 -0.82 19.10
C THR A 239 -30.50 -1.40 20.34
N GLU A 240 -29.18 -1.53 20.31
CA GLU A 240 -28.34 -2.08 21.37
C GLU A 240 -27.58 -0.96 22.11
N ARG A 241 -26.74 -1.34 23.06
CA ARG A 241 -25.90 -0.39 23.78
C ARG A 241 -24.87 0.24 22.83
N ASN A 242 -24.82 1.57 22.82
CA ASN A 242 -23.83 2.31 22.05
C ASN A 242 -22.39 1.95 22.51
N CYS A 243 -21.63 1.38 21.59
CA CYS A 243 -20.23 1.01 21.77
C CYS A 243 -19.28 2.23 21.67
N GLY A 244 -19.61 3.16 20.78
CA GLY A 244 -18.76 4.29 20.39
C GLY A 244 -18.42 4.24 18.91
N LEU A 245 -17.88 5.34 18.40
CA LEU A 245 -17.56 5.47 16.99
C LEU A 245 -16.30 4.68 16.58
N ASP A 246 -15.44 4.32 17.53
CA ASP A 246 -14.22 3.51 17.32
C ASP A 246 -14.52 2.00 17.30
N CYS A 247 -15.76 1.59 17.44
CA CYS A 247 -16.17 0.20 17.28
C CYS A 247 -16.37 -0.15 15.82
N PRO A 248 -16.23 -1.44 15.43
CA PRO A 248 -16.53 -1.87 14.07
C PRO A 248 -17.93 -1.43 13.67
N ILE A 249 -18.07 -1.06 12.40
CA ILE A 249 -19.38 -0.99 11.78
C ILE A 249 -19.97 -2.39 11.71
N GLU A 250 -21.24 -2.53 12.07
CA GLU A 250 -21.99 -3.76 11.91
C GLU A 250 -23.44 -3.43 11.45
N SER A 251 -24.25 -4.41 11.21
CA SER A 251 -25.61 -4.21 10.66
C SER A 251 -25.66 -3.49 9.32
N MET A 252 -24.58 -3.55 8.55
CA MET A 252 -24.53 -3.10 7.16
C MET A 252 -24.69 -4.29 6.20
N THR A 253 -24.98 -4.04 4.94
CA THR A 253 -25.03 -5.05 3.88
C THR A 253 -23.69 -5.18 3.17
N TRP A 254 -23.42 -6.32 2.51
CA TRP A 254 -22.26 -6.49 1.63
C TRP A 254 -22.22 -5.39 0.53
N TYR A 255 -23.38 -5.00 0.04
CA TYR A 255 -23.51 -3.96 -0.99
C TYR A 255 -23.06 -2.59 -0.50
N GLU A 256 -23.36 -2.23 0.75
CA GLU A 256 -22.89 -0.98 1.36
C GLU A 256 -21.38 -0.99 1.58
N ALA A 257 -20.79 -2.14 1.95
CA ALA A 257 -19.35 -2.29 2.07
C ALA A 257 -18.65 -2.14 0.70
N ALA A 258 -19.18 -2.77 -0.35
CA ALA A 258 -18.68 -2.64 -1.71
C ALA A 258 -18.82 -1.20 -2.25
N TYR A 259 -19.92 -0.52 -1.94
CA TYR A 259 -20.12 0.88 -2.31
C TYR A 259 -19.17 1.82 -1.58
N MET A 260 -18.92 1.60 -0.28
CA MET A 260 -17.91 2.35 0.47
C MET A 260 -16.52 2.22 -0.16
N ALA A 261 -16.14 1.02 -0.57
CA ALA A 261 -14.86 0.78 -1.25
C ALA A 261 -14.73 1.60 -2.54
N ASN A 262 -15.79 1.71 -3.34
CA ASN A 262 -15.80 2.57 -4.52
C ASN A 262 -15.65 4.06 -4.17
N LEU A 263 -16.35 4.54 -3.14
CA LEU A 263 -16.24 5.95 -2.71
C LEU A 263 -14.83 6.30 -2.24
N LEU A 264 -14.18 5.40 -1.51
CA LEU A 264 -12.78 5.57 -1.11
C LEU A 264 -11.85 5.57 -2.33
N SER A 265 -12.09 4.69 -3.31
CA SER A 265 -11.34 4.66 -4.56
C SER A 265 -11.49 5.97 -5.34
N GLN A 266 -12.71 6.50 -5.43
CA GLN A 266 -12.97 7.80 -6.06
C GLN A 266 -12.24 8.94 -5.35
N ALA A 267 -12.21 8.94 -4.02
CA ALA A 267 -11.55 9.98 -3.23
C ALA A 267 -10.03 10.06 -3.49
N GLU A 268 -9.40 8.93 -3.81
CA GLU A 268 -7.97 8.85 -4.17
C GLU A 268 -7.72 8.81 -5.69
N GLY A 269 -8.75 8.96 -6.54
CA GLY A 269 -8.62 8.89 -7.99
C GLY A 269 -8.26 7.48 -8.52
N LEU A 270 -8.58 6.43 -7.75
CA LEU A 270 -8.33 5.05 -8.08
C LEU A 270 -9.51 4.41 -8.83
N GLN A 271 -9.29 3.22 -9.38
CA GLN A 271 -10.30 2.48 -10.11
C GLN A 271 -11.38 1.91 -9.17
N GLU A 272 -12.65 2.06 -9.51
CA GLU A 272 -13.76 1.40 -8.81
C GLU A 272 -13.76 -0.11 -9.10
N CYS A 273 -13.78 -0.94 -8.05
CA CYS A 273 -13.75 -2.40 -8.16
C CYS A 273 -15.14 -3.02 -8.32
N TYR A 274 -16.20 -2.26 -8.04
CA TYR A 274 -17.58 -2.72 -8.10
C TYR A 274 -18.42 -1.88 -9.04
N SER A 275 -19.41 -2.52 -9.68
CA SER A 275 -20.49 -1.84 -10.37
C SER A 275 -21.69 -1.75 -9.43
N CYS A 276 -21.98 -0.54 -8.94
CA CYS A 276 -23.03 -0.31 -7.97
C CYS A 276 -24.17 0.53 -8.57
N SER A 277 -25.40 0.25 -8.14
CA SER A 277 -26.59 1.03 -8.45
C SER A 277 -27.49 1.15 -7.23
N GLU A 278 -28.10 2.31 -7.06
CA GLU A 278 -29.09 2.54 -6.00
C GLU A 278 -30.48 2.09 -6.45
N GLY A 279 -31.12 1.25 -5.65
CA GLY A 279 -32.49 0.78 -5.84
C GLY A 279 -33.44 1.26 -4.73
N ASN A 280 -34.70 0.81 -4.76
CA ASN A 280 -35.66 1.18 -3.73
C ASN A 280 -35.31 0.63 -2.33
N ASP A 281 -34.58 -0.49 -2.29
CA ASP A 281 -34.21 -1.20 -1.05
C ASP A 281 -32.74 -0.95 -0.65
N GLY A 282 -32.08 0.03 -1.26
CA GLY A 282 -30.68 0.40 -1.00
C GLY A 282 -29.74 0.09 -2.18
N TRP A 283 -28.47 -0.06 -1.89
CA TRP A 283 -27.44 -0.33 -2.89
C TRP A 283 -27.44 -1.79 -3.35
N PHE A 284 -27.17 -1.99 -4.64
CA PHE A 284 -26.88 -3.28 -5.27
C PHE A 284 -25.55 -3.18 -6.01
N CYS A 285 -24.59 -4.00 -5.63
CA CYS A 285 -23.26 -4.00 -6.22
C CYS A 285 -22.91 -5.42 -6.71
N SER A 286 -22.08 -5.47 -7.75
CA SER A 286 -21.42 -6.69 -8.22
C SER A 286 -19.96 -6.38 -8.54
N SER A 287 -19.09 -7.38 -8.54
CA SER A 287 -17.70 -7.20 -8.95
C SER A 287 -17.64 -6.70 -10.40
N ALA A 288 -17.00 -5.58 -10.65
CA ALA A 288 -16.85 -5.01 -11.98
C ALA A 288 -15.75 -5.72 -12.78
N MET A 289 -14.79 -6.34 -12.05
CA MET A 289 -13.63 -7.04 -12.61
C MET A 289 -13.07 -8.04 -11.61
N ASN A 290 -12.03 -8.78 -12.02
CA ASN A 290 -11.29 -9.65 -11.10
C ASN A 290 -10.63 -8.79 -9.99
N PRO A 291 -10.85 -9.08 -8.69
CA PRO A 291 -10.31 -8.31 -7.57
C PRO A 291 -8.79 -8.17 -7.59
N HIS A 292 -8.02 -9.19 -8.01
CA HIS A 292 -6.56 -9.13 -8.04
C HIS A 292 -5.96 -8.20 -9.12
N ILE A 293 -6.77 -7.67 -10.03
CA ILE A 293 -6.32 -6.66 -11.02
C ILE A 293 -6.93 -5.28 -10.78
N CYS A 294 -7.82 -5.14 -9.81
CA CYS A 294 -8.38 -3.85 -9.44
C CYS A 294 -7.39 -3.08 -8.55
N SER A 295 -7.07 -1.85 -8.94
CA SER A 295 -6.14 -0.98 -8.20
C SER A 295 -6.80 -0.14 -7.10
N GLY A 296 -8.11 -0.22 -6.93
CA GLY A 296 -8.84 0.52 -5.91
C GLY A 296 -9.12 -0.31 -4.66
N TYR A 297 -9.81 0.33 -3.72
CA TYR A 297 -10.30 -0.33 -2.51
C TYR A 297 -11.33 -1.40 -2.86
N ARG A 298 -11.26 -2.51 -2.14
CA ARG A 298 -12.17 -3.64 -2.28
C ARG A 298 -12.23 -4.50 -1.03
N LEU A 299 -13.22 -5.33 -0.91
CA LEU A 299 -13.23 -6.41 0.05
C LEU A 299 -12.10 -7.41 -0.28
N PRO A 300 -11.45 -7.99 0.73
CA PRO A 300 -10.45 -9.05 0.49
C PRO A 300 -11.11 -10.28 -0.12
N THR A 301 -10.35 -11.05 -0.89
CA THR A 301 -10.71 -12.42 -1.19
C THR A 301 -10.56 -13.28 0.07
N GLU A 302 -11.24 -14.42 0.12
CA GLU A 302 -11.13 -15.34 1.25
C GLU A 302 -9.69 -15.78 1.50
N ALA A 303 -8.94 -16.01 0.43
CA ALA A 303 -7.53 -16.42 0.51
C ALA A 303 -6.61 -15.28 1.00
N GLU A 304 -6.84 -14.05 0.58
CA GLU A 304 -6.11 -12.88 1.09
C GLU A 304 -6.34 -12.70 2.58
N TRP A 305 -7.60 -12.80 3.01
CA TRP A 305 -7.95 -12.68 4.43
C TRP A 305 -7.30 -13.78 5.28
N GLU A 306 -7.36 -15.05 4.84
CA GLU A 306 -6.79 -16.15 5.62
C GLU A 306 -5.27 -16.04 5.72
N TRP A 307 -4.56 -15.69 4.63
CA TRP A 307 -3.12 -15.44 4.69
C TRP A 307 -2.76 -14.29 5.63
N ALA A 308 -3.50 -13.18 5.54
CA ALA A 308 -3.31 -12.03 6.42
C ALA A 308 -3.53 -12.39 7.90
N ALA A 309 -4.59 -13.16 8.21
CA ALA A 309 -4.88 -13.63 9.57
C ALA A 309 -3.83 -14.60 10.09
N ARG A 310 -3.33 -15.51 9.23
CA ARG A 310 -2.26 -16.46 9.59
C ARG A 310 -0.95 -15.77 9.93
N SER A 311 -0.63 -14.70 9.25
CA SER A 311 0.64 -13.98 9.43
C SER A 311 1.85 -14.94 9.52
N GLY A 312 1.88 -15.93 8.61
CA GLY A 312 2.93 -16.95 8.51
C GLY A 312 2.75 -18.19 9.38
N THR A 313 1.73 -18.29 10.24
CA THR A 313 1.46 -19.52 10.99
C THR A 313 0.65 -20.55 10.20
N GLU A 314 0.91 -21.83 10.41
CA GLU A 314 0.06 -22.93 9.94
C GLU A 314 -1.00 -23.36 10.98
N LYS A 315 -1.05 -22.68 12.14
CA LYS A 315 -1.91 -22.99 13.28
C LYS A 315 -3.25 -22.27 13.20
N GLY A 316 -4.21 -22.72 14.00
CA GLY A 316 -5.54 -22.14 14.08
C GLY A 316 -5.58 -20.71 14.63
N PHE A 317 -4.52 -20.28 15.35
CA PHE A 317 -4.36 -18.94 15.91
C PHE A 317 -2.94 -18.44 15.69
N TRP A 318 -2.82 -17.17 15.33
CA TRP A 318 -1.53 -16.50 15.45
C TRP A 318 -1.23 -16.19 16.93
N THR A 319 0.02 -16.38 17.36
CA THR A 319 0.50 -15.99 18.69
C THR A 319 1.91 -15.41 18.57
N PRO A 320 2.41 -14.63 19.56
CA PRO A 320 3.80 -14.15 19.56
C PRO A 320 4.85 -15.27 19.49
N GLY A 321 4.46 -16.50 19.82
CA GLY A 321 5.29 -17.68 19.71
C GLY A 321 5.37 -18.31 18.31
N GLY A 322 4.67 -17.76 17.31
CA GLY A 322 4.64 -18.28 15.93
C GLY A 322 3.40 -19.15 15.61
N GLY A 323 2.39 -19.08 16.46
CA GLY A 323 1.10 -19.73 16.28
C GLY A 323 0.83 -20.91 17.21
N SER A 324 -0.44 -21.16 17.48
CA SER A 324 -0.92 -22.19 18.39
C SER A 324 -2.32 -22.70 18.04
N ASP A 325 -2.74 -23.80 18.65
CA ASP A 325 -4.05 -24.41 18.48
C ASP A 325 -4.80 -24.51 19.82
N LEU A 326 -6.11 -24.74 19.76
CA LEU A 326 -6.92 -25.06 20.94
C LEU A 326 -6.44 -26.35 21.60
N VAL A 327 -6.58 -26.42 22.92
CA VAL A 327 -6.44 -27.67 23.65
C VAL A 327 -7.71 -28.50 23.43
N SER A 328 -7.58 -29.79 23.14
CA SER A 328 -8.72 -30.67 22.90
C SER A 328 -9.72 -30.66 24.06
N GLY A 329 -10.98 -30.48 23.74
CA GLY A 329 -12.08 -30.37 24.69
C GLY A 329 -12.39 -28.96 25.18
N THR A 330 -11.67 -27.95 24.67
CA THR A 330 -11.91 -26.53 25.01
C THR A 330 -12.54 -25.72 23.87
N GLU A 331 -12.84 -26.34 22.75
CA GLU A 331 -13.34 -25.71 21.52
C GLU A 331 -14.68 -24.95 21.68
N TYR A 332 -15.45 -25.32 22.71
CA TYR A 332 -16.73 -24.68 23.04
C TYR A 332 -16.74 -24.07 24.44
N ASP A 333 -15.56 -23.92 25.06
CA ASP A 333 -15.42 -23.43 26.43
C ASP A 333 -15.23 -21.91 26.47
N CYS A 334 -16.17 -21.20 27.03
CA CYS A 334 -16.09 -19.73 27.27
C CYS A 334 -15.42 -19.40 28.61
N ALA A 335 -14.39 -20.13 29.01
CA ALA A 335 -13.68 -19.87 30.26
C ALA A 335 -12.69 -18.70 30.12
N PRO A 336 -12.61 -17.81 31.12
CA PRO A 336 -11.74 -16.63 31.07
C PRO A 336 -10.25 -16.95 31.13
N ASP A 337 -9.87 -18.14 31.50
CA ASP A 337 -8.52 -18.67 31.62
C ASP A 337 -8.18 -19.68 30.51
N LEU A 338 -8.94 -19.68 29.41
CA LEU A 338 -8.67 -20.51 28.25
C LEU A 338 -7.32 -20.20 27.65
N VAL A 339 -6.42 -21.21 27.69
CA VAL A 339 -5.09 -21.13 27.11
C VAL A 339 -5.00 -22.01 25.87
N LEU A 340 -4.24 -21.55 24.88
CA LEU A 340 -3.83 -22.32 23.73
C LEU A 340 -2.70 -23.31 24.11
N GLN A 341 -2.33 -24.19 23.19
CA GLN A 341 -1.32 -25.23 23.45
C GLN A 341 0.07 -24.66 23.85
N ASP A 342 0.41 -23.45 23.40
CA ASP A 342 1.65 -22.74 23.75
C ASP A 342 1.57 -21.95 25.08
N GLY A 343 0.41 -21.94 25.73
CA GLY A 343 0.15 -21.21 26.96
C GLY A 343 -0.36 -19.77 26.78
N THR A 344 -0.54 -19.29 25.54
CA THR A 344 -1.15 -17.98 25.24
C THR A 344 -2.62 -17.99 25.70
N LEU A 345 -3.03 -16.95 26.41
CA LEU A 345 -4.45 -16.75 26.75
C LEU A 345 -5.19 -16.26 25.51
N LEU A 346 -6.19 -17.02 25.03
CA LEU A 346 -6.94 -16.66 23.84
C LEU A 346 -7.63 -15.28 23.95
N ARG A 347 -8.07 -14.92 25.16
CA ARG A 347 -8.67 -13.59 25.41
C ARG A 347 -7.73 -12.41 25.19
N ASP A 348 -6.41 -12.63 25.13
CA ASP A 348 -5.43 -11.54 24.94
C ASP A 348 -5.23 -11.22 23.46
N ILE A 349 -5.57 -12.17 22.58
CA ILE A 349 -5.44 -12.04 21.12
C ILE A 349 -6.78 -11.99 20.38
N GLY A 350 -7.91 -12.25 21.05
CA GLY A 350 -9.21 -12.31 20.37
C GLY A 350 -10.41 -11.89 21.24
N TRP A 351 -11.51 -11.59 20.52
CA TRP A 351 -12.81 -11.26 21.10
C TRP A 351 -13.82 -12.37 20.80
N PHE A 352 -14.28 -13.06 21.82
CA PHE A 352 -15.21 -14.19 21.72
C PHE A 352 -16.09 -14.24 22.97
N CYS A 353 -16.88 -15.28 23.17
CA CYS A 353 -17.86 -15.35 24.25
C CYS A 353 -17.34 -14.99 25.65
N VAL A 354 -16.06 -15.23 25.94
CA VAL A 354 -15.47 -14.96 27.26
C VAL A 354 -15.29 -13.47 27.58
N ASN A 355 -15.01 -12.66 26.56
CA ASN A 355 -14.77 -11.22 26.73
C ASN A 355 -16.09 -10.43 26.71
N ASN A 356 -17.21 -11.12 26.72
CA ASN A 356 -18.53 -10.54 26.51
C ASN A 356 -19.45 -10.77 27.71
N ASP A 357 -20.23 -9.76 28.06
CA ASP A 357 -21.23 -9.81 29.15
C ASP A 357 -22.59 -10.34 28.65
N GLN A 358 -23.56 -10.43 29.54
CA GLN A 358 -24.94 -10.72 29.17
C GLN A 358 -25.61 -9.49 28.54
N PRO A 359 -26.67 -9.67 27.73
CA PRO A 359 -27.43 -8.57 27.12
C PRO A 359 -27.77 -7.46 28.12
N GLY A 360 -27.48 -6.21 27.71
CA GLY A 360 -27.71 -5.02 28.55
C GLY A 360 -26.60 -4.68 29.55
N GLN A 361 -25.54 -5.47 29.62
CA GLN A 361 -24.38 -5.18 30.48
C GLN A 361 -23.34 -4.34 29.73
N PRO A 362 -22.38 -3.69 30.43
CA PRO A 362 -21.41 -2.77 29.85
C PRO A 362 -20.54 -3.34 28.73
N ASN A 363 -20.20 -4.62 28.75
CA ASN A 363 -19.32 -5.24 27.77
C ASN A 363 -20.07 -6.15 26.78
N TYR A 364 -21.41 -6.02 26.66
CA TYR A 364 -22.16 -6.76 25.65
C TYR A 364 -22.02 -6.14 24.27
N GLY A 365 -21.70 -6.93 23.23
CA GLY A 365 -21.59 -6.50 21.86
C GLY A 365 -20.14 -6.37 21.35
N VAL A 366 -19.98 -5.74 20.18
CA VAL A 366 -18.68 -5.39 19.60
C VAL A 366 -17.87 -4.50 20.54
N LYS A 367 -16.56 -4.45 20.33
CA LYS A 367 -15.61 -3.65 21.12
C LYS A 367 -14.90 -2.64 20.23
N PRO A 368 -14.36 -1.54 20.81
CA PRO A 368 -13.46 -0.68 20.06
C PRO A 368 -12.35 -1.49 19.43
N VAL A 369 -12.00 -1.15 18.19
CA VAL A 369 -10.94 -1.84 17.44
C VAL A 369 -9.57 -1.67 18.10
N ALA A 370 -8.60 -2.51 17.74
CA ALA A 370 -7.20 -2.45 18.17
C ALA A 370 -6.98 -2.51 19.70
N GLN A 371 -7.88 -3.19 20.45
CA GLN A 371 -7.71 -3.37 21.89
C GLN A 371 -7.04 -4.69 22.28
N LYS A 372 -6.67 -5.51 21.28
CA LYS A 372 -5.96 -6.78 21.46
C LYS A 372 -4.59 -6.70 20.79
N MET A 373 -3.75 -7.72 21.01
CA MET A 373 -2.47 -7.82 20.33
C MET A 373 -2.69 -7.96 18.82
N PRO A 374 -1.97 -7.18 17.97
CA PRO A 374 -1.97 -7.40 16.54
C PRO A 374 -1.22 -8.69 16.20
N ASN A 375 -1.47 -9.24 15.01
CA ASN A 375 -0.69 -10.36 14.51
C ASN A 375 0.68 -9.88 13.95
N GLY A 376 1.50 -10.79 13.43
CA GLY A 376 2.84 -10.48 12.94
C GLY A 376 2.88 -9.59 11.69
N PHE A 377 1.74 -9.32 11.03
CA PHE A 377 1.59 -8.32 9.98
C PHE A 377 1.00 -6.99 10.50
N GLY A 378 0.86 -6.81 11.81
CA GLY A 378 0.29 -5.59 12.40
C GLY A 378 -1.25 -5.51 12.31
N LEU A 379 -1.95 -6.60 12.01
CA LEU A 379 -3.40 -6.62 11.84
C LEU A 379 -4.08 -7.00 13.16
N TYR A 380 -5.03 -6.17 13.59
CA TYR A 380 -5.81 -6.35 14.81
C TYR A 380 -7.12 -7.09 14.55
N ASP A 381 -7.67 -7.67 15.62
CA ASP A 381 -9.02 -8.23 15.71
C ASP A 381 -9.31 -9.38 14.71
N MET A 382 -8.26 -10.04 14.19
CA MET A 382 -8.40 -11.19 13.27
C MET A 382 -9.05 -12.42 13.91
N HIS A 383 -9.26 -12.40 15.22
CA HIS A 383 -9.87 -13.45 16.03
C HIS A 383 -11.10 -12.92 16.80
N GLY A 384 -12.22 -12.76 16.13
CA GLY A 384 -13.48 -12.32 16.75
C GLY A 384 -13.82 -10.86 16.51
N ASN A 385 -14.41 -10.19 17.47
CA ASN A 385 -15.02 -8.86 17.42
C ASN A 385 -16.19 -8.79 16.43
N ALA A 386 -15.98 -8.59 15.16
CA ALA A 386 -17.02 -8.69 14.14
C ALA A 386 -16.63 -9.69 13.03
N TRP A 387 -17.61 -10.45 12.50
CA TRP A 387 -17.41 -11.15 11.25
C TRP A 387 -16.91 -10.21 10.18
N GLU A 388 -15.97 -10.65 9.39
CA GLU A 388 -15.51 -9.90 8.24
C GLU A 388 -16.00 -10.54 6.94
N ILE A 389 -16.77 -9.77 6.17
CA ILE A 389 -17.36 -10.24 4.92
C ILE A 389 -16.37 -10.09 3.77
N MET A 390 -16.28 -11.14 2.95
CA MET A 390 -15.32 -11.26 1.84
C MET A 390 -15.95 -10.88 0.50
N ASN A 391 -15.08 -10.70 -0.50
CA ASN A 391 -15.51 -10.53 -1.89
C ASN A 391 -16.16 -11.81 -2.44
N ASP A 392 -15.70 -12.97 -2.01
CA ASP A 392 -16.03 -14.29 -2.54
C ASP A 392 -17.45 -14.70 -2.19
N PHE A 393 -18.11 -15.40 -3.11
CA PHE A 393 -19.27 -16.21 -2.78
C PHE A 393 -18.83 -17.49 -2.05
N TYR A 394 -19.70 -17.98 -1.15
CA TYR A 394 -19.46 -19.22 -0.42
C TYR A 394 -19.58 -20.44 -1.35
N ASP A 395 -18.56 -21.31 -1.32
CA ASP A 395 -18.57 -22.64 -1.93
C ASP A 395 -17.62 -23.58 -1.19
N SER A 396 -17.66 -24.87 -1.53
CA SER A 396 -16.70 -25.86 -1.03
C SER A 396 -15.33 -25.69 -1.70
N TYR A 397 -14.24 -26.01 -0.96
CA TYR A 397 -12.91 -26.10 -1.57
C TYR A 397 -12.78 -27.32 -2.48
N GLU A 398 -12.16 -27.15 -3.65
CA GLU A 398 -11.79 -28.25 -4.53
C GLU A 398 -10.36 -28.70 -4.21
N ALA A 399 -10.21 -29.71 -3.35
CA ALA A 399 -8.95 -30.17 -2.77
C ALA A 399 -7.86 -30.65 -3.78
N SER A 400 -8.19 -30.82 -5.04
CA SER A 400 -7.23 -31.25 -6.09
C SER A 400 -6.68 -30.08 -6.92
N TYR A 401 -7.13 -28.88 -6.70
CA TYR A 401 -6.75 -27.69 -7.46
C TYR A 401 -5.77 -26.81 -6.69
N VAL A 402 -4.79 -26.25 -7.40
CA VAL A 402 -3.82 -25.28 -6.84
C VAL A 402 -4.14 -23.93 -7.46
N PRO A 403 -5.01 -23.15 -6.86
CA PRO A 403 -5.39 -21.88 -7.41
C PRO A 403 -4.28 -20.83 -7.23
N THR A 404 -4.07 -20.05 -8.27
CA THR A 404 -3.31 -18.80 -8.18
C THR A 404 -4.30 -17.66 -8.19
N ASP A 405 -4.20 -16.76 -7.21
CA ASP A 405 -5.09 -15.61 -7.04
C ASP A 405 -6.58 -16.00 -7.07
N PRO A 406 -7.04 -16.88 -6.15
CA PRO A 406 -8.42 -17.37 -6.16
C PRO A 406 -9.38 -16.23 -5.78
N VAL A 407 -10.55 -16.23 -6.40
CA VAL A 407 -11.61 -15.23 -6.21
C VAL A 407 -12.98 -15.85 -5.83
N GLY A 408 -12.98 -17.15 -5.55
CA GLY A 408 -14.20 -17.91 -5.33
C GLY A 408 -15.05 -18.08 -6.60
N PRO A 409 -16.26 -18.64 -6.49
CA PRO A 409 -17.18 -18.75 -7.61
C PRO A 409 -17.71 -17.37 -8.04
N THR A 410 -18.10 -17.28 -9.32
CA THR A 410 -18.61 -16.03 -9.91
C THR A 410 -20.06 -15.72 -9.51
N GLU A 411 -20.79 -16.70 -9.01
CA GLU A 411 -22.18 -16.62 -8.60
C GLU A 411 -22.39 -17.45 -7.33
N GLY A 412 -23.36 -17.08 -6.50
CA GLY A 412 -23.73 -17.77 -5.28
C GLY A 412 -24.82 -17.01 -4.52
N ASP A 413 -25.42 -17.67 -3.55
CA ASP A 413 -26.49 -17.09 -2.72
C ASP A 413 -25.93 -16.30 -1.52
N THR A 414 -24.79 -16.76 -0.98
CA THR A 414 -24.17 -16.18 0.22
C THR A 414 -22.72 -15.79 -0.04
N LYS A 415 -22.21 -14.85 0.76
CA LYS A 415 -20.83 -14.39 0.78
C LYS A 415 -20.09 -15.04 1.94
N ILE A 416 -18.78 -15.28 1.75
CA ILE A 416 -17.90 -15.76 2.84
C ILE A 416 -17.85 -14.72 3.96
N ALA A 417 -17.84 -15.20 5.21
CA ALA A 417 -17.55 -14.45 6.41
C ALA A 417 -16.44 -15.15 7.21
N ARG A 418 -15.49 -14.39 7.71
CA ARG A 418 -14.29 -14.90 8.39
C ARG A 418 -14.07 -14.23 9.74
N GLY A 419 -13.17 -14.79 10.57
CA GLY A 419 -12.72 -14.21 11.84
C GLY A 419 -13.58 -14.55 13.05
N GLY A 420 -14.86 -14.89 12.87
CA GLY A 420 -15.78 -15.05 13.99
C GLY A 420 -16.29 -13.73 14.54
N PHE A 421 -16.97 -13.72 15.70
CA PHE A 421 -17.52 -12.51 16.29
C PHE A 421 -17.56 -12.55 17.82
N TRP A 422 -17.83 -11.40 18.43
CA TRP A 422 -17.77 -11.09 19.86
C TRP A 422 -18.50 -12.07 20.82
N ASN A 423 -19.45 -12.88 20.35
CA ASN A 423 -20.24 -13.78 21.19
C ASN A 423 -20.25 -15.24 20.68
N ILE A 424 -19.20 -15.66 19.99
CA ILE A 424 -19.09 -17.02 19.45
C ILE A 424 -18.08 -17.85 20.26
N ASN A 425 -18.20 -19.18 20.19
CA ASN A 425 -17.25 -20.09 20.85
C ASN A 425 -15.85 -20.06 20.24
N PRO A 426 -14.79 -20.46 20.98
CA PRO A 426 -13.40 -20.44 20.52
C PRO A 426 -13.13 -21.14 19.19
N ALA A 427 -13.82 -22.26 18.93
CA ALA A 427 -13.68 -23.00 17.65
C ALA A 427 -13.95 -22.11 16.43
N PHE A 428 -14.79 -21.11 16.55
CA PHE A 428 -15.29 -20.29 15.45
C PHE A 428 -14.56 -18.95 15.28
N VAL A 429 -13.51 -18.70 16.07
CA VAL A 429 -12.59 -17.55 15.88
C VAL A 429 -11.20 -18.00 15.41
N ARG A 430 -11.05 -19.26 14.98
CA ARG A 430 -9.85 -19.78 14.32
C ARG A 430 -9.70 -19.17 12.93
N VAL A 431 -8.47 -19.01 12.47
CA VAL A 431 -8.18 -18.48 11.12
C VAL A 431 -8.79 -19.36 10.00
N GLY A 432 -8.89 -20.67 10.20
CA GLY A 432 -9.44 -21.61 9.22
C GLY A 432 -10.97 -21.65 9.17
N PHE A 433 -11.68 -21.14 10.19
CA PHE A 433 -13.13 -21.23 10.25
C PHE A 433 -13.81 -20.38 9.16
N ARG A 434 -14.83 -20.97 8.52
CA ARG A 434 -15.57 -20.40 7.40
C ARG A 434 -17.06 -20.29 7.74
N GLY A 435 -17.58 -19.07 7.72
CA GLY A 435 -19.01 -18.80 7.79
C GLY A 435 -19.55 -18.22 6.49
N ASP A 436 -20.85 -18.02 6.42
CA ASP A 436 -21.50 -17.39 5.28
C ASP A 436 -22.64 -16.47 5.70
N ILE A 437 -22.90 -15.45 4.88
CA ILE A 437 -23.97 -14.48 5.08
C ILE A 437 -24.69 -14.17 3.77
N TYR A 438 -25.99 -13.85 3.83
CA TYR A 438 -26.68 -13.29 2.67
C TYR A 438 -26.25 -11.84 2.42
N PRO A 439 -25.90 -11.45 1.18
CA PRO A 439 -25.31 -10.13 0.91
C PRO A 439 -26.23 -8.93 1.18
N GLY A 440 -27.54 -9.16 1.18
CA GLY A 440 -28.56 -8.14 1.48
C GLY A 440 -28.99 -8.06 2.93
N ASP A 441 -28.59 -9.02 3.77
CA ASP A 441 -28.99 -9.07 5.17
C ASP A 441 -28.09 -8.22 6.07
N ARG A 442 -28.61 -7.83 7.23
CA ARG A 442 -27.92 -7.01 8.23
C ARG A 442 -27.76 -7.81 9.52
N TYR A 443 -26.53 -8.01 9.94
CA TYR A 443 -26.17 -8.76 11.14
C TYR A 443 -25.42 -7.85 12.11
N ASN A 444 -25.87 -7.77 13.37
CA ASN A 444 -25.16 -7.04 14.42
C ASN A 444 -23.85 -7.71 14.87
N THR A 445 -23.46 -8.74 14.16
CA THR A 445 -22.19 -9.47 14.31
C THR A 445 -21.30 -9.35 13.09
N GLY A 446 -21.78 -8.74 11.99
CA GLY A 446 -21.10 -8.68 10.70
C GLY A 446 -20.56 -7.29 10.41
N GLY A 447 -19.25 -7.20 10.21
CA GLY A 447 -18.47 -6.04 9.79
C GLY A 447 -17.64 -6.37 8.56
N PHE A 448 -16.60 -5.58 8.29
CA PHE A 448 -15.65 -5.80 7.20
C PHE A 448 -14.39 -4.97 7.37
N ARG A 449 -13.33 -5.37 6.66
CA ARG A 449 -12.17 -4.52 6.38
C ARG A 449 -11.91 -4.49 4.87
N LEU A 450 -11.16 -3.51 4.40
CA LEU A 450 -10.86 -3.36 2.99
C LEU A 450 -9.39 -3.65 2.71
N VAL A 451 -9.12 -3.95 1.46
CA VAL A 451 -7.78 -4.10 0.89
C VAL A 451 -7.63 -3.24 -0.36
N ILE A 452 -6.39 -2.99 -0.73
CA ILE A 452 -6.00 -2.37 -2.00
C ILE A 452 -4.81 -3.15 -2.57
N GLY A 453 -4.79 -3.38 -3.89
CA GLY A 453 -3.69 -4.07 -4.56
C GLY A 453 -2.39 -3.26 -4.57
N GLU A 454 -1.26 -3.96 -4.64
CA GLU A 454 0.07 -3.38 -4.86
C GLU A 454 0.19 -2.75 -6.25
#